data_f9d71cba1a3523b42c25ac2a60140eb4
#
_entry.id   f9d71cba1a3523b42c25ac2a60140eb4
#
_cell.length_a   1.000
_cell.length_b   1.000
_cell.length_c   1.000
_cell.angle_alpha   90.00
_cell.angle_beta   90.00
_cell.angle_gamma   90.00
#
_symmetry.space_group_name_H-M   'P 1'
#
loop_
_entity.id
_entity.type
_entity.pdbx_description
1 polymer ?
#
loop_
_entity_poly.entity_id
_entity_poly.type
_entity_poly.pdbx_seq_one_letter_code
_entity_poly.pdbx_strand_id
1 'polypeptide(L)'
;GNMTLEEVIGLKLELSTKPVNNRLYGFPLWFNLTDIVRDAIFKYAYSATRTQMEAMRFLGLRAKDFQRLKKKYKPVSYFEDRVD
;
A
#
# COMPACT_ATOMS: atom_id res chain seq x y z
N GLY A 1 -10.04 -4.87 -14.72
CA GLY A 1 -10.79 -5.99 -14.55
C GLY A 1 -11.85 -5.96 -13.47
N ASN A 2 -12.49 -7.09 -13.38
CA ASN A 2 -13.61 -7.26 -12.46
C ASN A 2 -13.23 -7.96 -11.16
N MET A 3 -11.94 -8.02 -10.85
CA MET A 3 -11.47 -8.64 -9.62
C MET A 3 -11.71 -7.72 -8.43
N THR A 4 -12.13 -8.29 -7.31
CA THR A 4 -12.20 -7.55 -6.06
C THR A 4 -10.79 -7.38 -5.50
N LEU A 5 -10.63 -6.47 -4.55
CA LEU A 5 -9.33 -6.27 -3.89
C LEU A 5 -8.89 -7.54 -3.16
N GLU A 6 -9.81 -8.24 -2.52
CA GLU A 6 -9.53 -9.49 -1.82
C GLU A 6 -8.98 -10.54 -2.79
N GLU A 7 -9.57 -10.64 -3.97
CA GLU A 7 -9.12 -11.59 -4.99
C GLU A 7 -7.71 -11.24 -5.50
N VAL A 8 -7.42 -9.95 -5.67
CA VAL A 8 -6.08 -9.50 -6.08
C VAL A 8 -5.05 -9.86 -5.02
N ILE A 9 -5.37 -9.61 -3.74
CA ILE A 9 -4.49 -9.94 -2.63
C ILE A 9 -4.25 -11.45 -2.59
N GLY A 10 -5.31 -12.25 -2.73
CA GLY A 10 -5.21 -13.71 -2.74
C GLY A 10 -4.33 -14.21 -3.87
N LEU A 11 -4.53 -13.66 -5.07
CA LEU A 11 -3.72 -14.03 -6.22
C LEU A 11 -2.24 -13.68 -6.01
N LYS A 12 -1.96 -12.50 -5.47
CA LYS A 12 -0.59 -12.08 -5.20
C LYS A 12 0.09 -12.99 -4.18
N LEU A 13 -0.65 -13.39 -3.15
CA LEU A 13 -0.14 -14.33 -2.16
C LEU A 13 0.16 -15.69 -2.79
N GLU A 14 -0.76 -16.19 -3.61
CA GLU A 14 -0.56 -17.46 -4.31
C GLU A 14 0.72 -17.43 -5.14
N LEU A 15 0.91 -16.39 -5.94
CA LEU A 15 2.08 -16.25 -6.79
C LEU A 15 3.37 -16.10 -5.98
N SER A 16 3.28 -15.46 -4.82
CA SER A 16 4.45 -15.21 -3.95
C SER A 16 4.86 -16.45 -3.16
N THR A 17 3.92 -17.35 -2.87
CA THR A 17 4.20 -18.54 -2.05
C THR A 17 4.62 -19.75 -2.86
N LYS A 18 4.32 -19.82 -4.14
CA LYS A 18 4.68 -20.95 -5.00
C LYS A 18 6.18 -21.29 -4.95
N PRO A 19 7.09 -20.30 -5.02
CA PRO A 19 8.55 -20.61 -4.97
C PRO A 19 8.99 -21.25 -3.66
N VAL A 20 8.20 -21.15 -2.58
CA VAL A 20 8.53 -21.71 -1.27
C VAL A 20 7.54 -22.81 -0.88
N ASN A 21 7.04 -23.55 -1.86
CA ASN A 21 6.10 -24.67 -1.67
C ASN A 21 4.83 -24.26 -0.92
N ASN A 22 4.30 -23.07 -1.27
CA ASN A 22 3.08 -22.51 -0.68
C ASN A 22 3.20 -22.25 0.84
N ARG A 23 4.42 -21.92 1.29
CA ARG A 23 4.66 -21.65 2.70
C ARG A 23 5.32 -20.29 2.88
N LEU A 24 4.87 -19.54 3.88
CA LEU A 24 5.46 -18.27 4.28
C LEU A 24 5.92 -18.39 5.74
N TYR A 25 7.07 -19.04 5.90
CA TYR A 25 7.61 -19.28 7.23
C TYR A 25 8.15 -18.00 7.87
N GLY A 26 7.96 -17.89 9.18
CA GLY A 26 8.54 -16.80 9.95
C GLY A 26 7.92 -15.44 9.68
N PHE A 27 6.82 -15.39 8.93
CA PHE A 27 6.14 -14.14 8.62
C PHE A 27 4.74 -14.15 9.25
N PRO A 28 4.54 -13.39 10.34
CA PRO A 28 3.24 -13.37 11.02
C PRO A 28 2.21 -12.52 10.24
N LEU A 29 1.80 -13.02 9.09
CA LEU A 29 0.96 -12.29 8.14
C LEU A 29 -0.34 -11.80 8.77
N TRP A 30 -1.03 -12.68 9.50
CA TRP A 30 -2.33 -12.32 10.06
C TRP A 30 -2.24 -11.16 11.06
N PHE A 31 -1.23 -11.19 11.92
CA PHE A 31 -1.06 -10.17 12.95
C PHE A 31 -0.60 -8.82 12.38
N ASN A 32 0.03 -8.83 11.21
CA ASN A 32 0.52 -7.62 10.56
C ASN A 32 -0.33 -7.19 9.37
N LEU A 33 -1.45 -7.86 9.13
CA LEU A 33 -2.26 -7.68 7.93
C LEU A 33 -2.72 -6.23 7.74
N THR A 34 -3.22 -5.61 8.79
CA THR A 34 -3.73 -4.24 8.71
C THR A 34 -2.64 -3.26 8.30
N ASP A 35 -1.47 -3.36 8.90
CA ASP A 35 -0.34 -2.49 8.54
C ASP A 35 0.16 -2.76 7.13
N ILE A 36 0.20 -4.02 6.72
CA ILE A 36 0.63 -4.38 5.37
C ILE A 36 -0.31 -3.76 4.33
N VAL A 37 -1.61 -3.88 4.53
CA VAL A 37 -2.60 -3.33 3.60
C VAL A 37 -2.57 -1.81 3.60
N ARG A 38 -2.47 -1.18 4.75
CA ARG A 38 -2.38 0.27 4.86
C ARG A 38 -1.11 0.81 4.21
N ASP A 39 0.02 0.14 4.42
CA ASP A 39 1.29 0.49 3.78
C ASP A 39 1.15 0.44 2.26
N ALA A 40 0.57 -0.63 1.74
CA ALA A 40 0.37 -0.80 0.30
C ALA A 40 -0.54 0.28 -0.28
N ILE A 41 -1.65 0.56 0.40
CA ILE A 41 -2.62 1.57 -0.06
C ILE A 41 -2.01 2.96 -0.01
N PHE A 42 -1.29 3.29 1.07
CA PHE A 42 -0.66 4.59 1.19
C PHE A 42 0.39 4.81 0.10
N LYS A 43 1.23 3.83 -0.12
CA LYS A 43 2.26 3.89 -1.18
C LYS A 43 1.64 3.99 -2.56
N TYR A 44 0.57 3.25 -2.81
CA TYR A 44 -0.14 3.34 -4.08
C TYR A 44 -0.70 4.75 -4.29
N ALA A 45 -1.42 5.27 -3.29
CA ALA A 45 -2.01 6.60 -3.38
C ALA A 45 -0.95 7.68 -3.61
N TYR A 46 0.18 7.58 -2.91
CA TYR A 46 1.28 8.52 -3.06
C TYR A 46 1.89 8.44 -4.47
N SER A 47 2.02 7.23 -5.00
CA SER A 47 2.59 7.03 -6.34
C SER A 47 1.63 7.38 -7.46
N ALA A 48 0.33 7.25 -7.23
CA ALA A 48 -0.69 7.48 -8.24
C ALA A 48 -1.11 8.95 -8.37
N THR A 49 -0.61 9.81 -7.48
CA THR A 49 -0.98 11.23 -7.47
C THR A 49 0.26 12.10 -7.52
N ARG A 50 0.09 13.33 -8.02
CA ARG A 50 1.21 14.28 -8.17
C ARG A 50 1.38 15.21 -6.99
N THR A 51 0.34 15.40 -6.19
CA THR A 51 0.39 16.30 -5.04
C THR A 51 -0.06 15.58 -3.79
N GLN A 52 0.40 16.08 -2.64
CA GLN A 52 -0.06 15.54 -1.36
C GLN A 52 -1.55 15.78 -1.17
N MET A 53 -2.08 16.89 -1.67
CA MET A 53 -3.51 17.18 -1.59
C MET A 53 -4.33 16.11 -2.30
N GLU A 54 -3.90 15.71 -3.49
CA GLU A 54 -4.57 14.63 -4.23
C GLU A 54 -4.50 13.29 -3.48
N ALA A 55 -3.33 12.97 -2.93
CA ALA A 55 -3.16 11.75 -2.15
C ALA A 55 -4.05 11.75 -0.91
N MET A 56 -4.13 12.88 -0.21
CA MET A 56 -5.00 13.02 0.95
C MET A 56 -6.47 12.81 0.57
N ARG A 57 -6.89 13.39 -0.56
CA ARG A 57 -8.27 13.23 -1.05
C ARG A 57 -8.55 11.77 -1.40
N PHE A 58 -7.61 11.14 -2.07
CA PHE A 58 -7.76 9.72 -2.44
C PHE A 58 -7.94 8.85 -1.20
N LEU A 59 -7.15 9.11 -0.16
CA LEU A 59 -7.16 8.33 1.07
C LEU A 59 -8.25 8.75 2.06
N GLY A 60 -8.86 9.92 1.85
CA GLY A 60 -9.82 10.46 2.80
C GLY A 60 -9.18 10.90 4.10
N LEU A 61 -7.94 11.38 4.05
CA LEU A 61 -7.17 11.77 5.23
C LEU A 61 -7.06 13.28 5.36
N ARG A 62 -7.00 13.75 6.62
CA ARG A 62 -6.65 15.13 6.92
C ARG A 62 -5.13 15.30 6.87
N ALA A 63 -4.68 16.54 6.70
CA ALA A 63 -3.26 16.85 6.58
C ALA A 63 -2.43 16.31 7.75
N LYS A 64 -2.93 16.44 8.98
CA LYS A 64 -2.21 15.97 10.17
C LYS A 64 -1.98 14.47 10.14
N ASP A 65 -3.03 13.70 9.81
CA ASP A 65 -2.93 12.25 9.73
C ASP A 65 -2.05 11.82 8.56
N PHE A 66 -2.18 12.51 7.43
CA PHE A 66 -1.36 12.22 6.26
C PHE A 66 0.13 12.40 6.57
N GLN A 67 0.51 13.48 7.23
CA GLN A 67 1.92 13.74 7.56
C GLN A 67 2.47 12.69 8.53
N ARG A 68 1.66 12.28 9.49
CA ARG A 68 2.04 11.22 10.43
C ARG A 68 2.28 9.89 9.71
N LEU A 69 1.38 9.54 8.81
CA LEU A 69 1.47 8.29 8.05
C LEU A 69 2.59 8.32 7.02
N LYS A 70 2.87 9.49 6.46
CA LYS A 70 3.99 9.68 5.54
C LYS A 70 5.32 9.36 6.24
N LYS A 71 5.46 9.79 7.49
CA LYS A 71 6.65 9.45 8.29
C LYS A 71 6.72 7.96 8.60
N LYS A 72 5.58 7.35 8.88
CA LYS A 72 5.52 5.93 9.23
C LYS A 72 5.86 5.04 8.04
N TYR A 73 5.26 5.29 6.88
CA TYR A 73 5.38 4.41 5.71
C TYR A 73 6.47 4.82 4.73
N LYS A 74 6.96 6.06 4.81
CA LYS A 74 8.07 6.57 4.00
C LYS A 74 7.92 6.26 2.50
N PRO A 75 6.81 6.68 1.88
CA PRO A 75 6.57 6.37 0.47
C PRO A 75 7.53 7.12 -0.45
N VAL A 76 7.80 6.53 -1.61
CA VAL A 76 8.59 7.15 -2.67
C VAL A 76 7.67 7.39 -3.86
N SER A 77 7.72 8.61 -4.42
CA SER A 77 6.94 8.93 -5.61
C SER A 77 7.66 8.41 -6.86
N TYR A 78 6.87 7.86 -7.78
CA TYR A 78 7.37 7.47 -9.10
C TYR A 78 7.27 8.61 -10.11
N PHE A 79 6.72 9.75 -9.73
CA PHE A 79 6.60 10.90 -10.62
C PHE A 79 7.75 11.87 -10.38
N GLU A 80 8.51 12.16 -11.43
CA GLU A 80 9.60 13.13 -11.36
C GLU A 80 9.09 14.56 -11.24
N ASP A 81 7.88 14.81 -11.74
CA ASP A 81 7.26 16.14 -11.76
C ASP A 81 6.27 16.37 -10.61
N ARG A 82 6.48 15.67 -9.52
CA ARG A 82 5.64 15.86 -8.33
C ARG A 82 5.83 17.28 -7.78
N VAL A 83 4.72 17.93 -7.43
CA VAL A 83 4.70 19.35 -7.08
C VAL A 83 4.47 19.64 -5.60
N ASP A 84 4.56 18.66 -4.74
CA ASP A 84 4.40 18.88 -3.30
C ASP A 84 5.72 19.10 -2.54
#